data_1ac4e5ca5418812529329c873c4db3a1
#
_entry.id   1ac4e5ca5418812529329c873c4db3a1
#
_cell.length_a   1.000
_cell.length_b   1.000
_cell.length_c   1.000
_cell.angle_alpha   90.00
_cell.angle_beta   90.00
_cell.angle_gamma   90.00
#
_symmetry.space_group_name_H-M   'P 1'
#
loop_
_entity.id
_entity.type
_entity.pdbx_description
1 polymer ?
#
loop_
_entity_poly.entity_id
_entity_poly.type
_entity_poly.pdbx_seq_one_letter_code
_entity_poly.pdbx_strand_id
1 'polypeptide(L)'
;MSARWPRITIVTPSYNQGAFIGQTIESVLAQGYPDLEYIVMDGASTDNTVEVLRQYDGRLTWISERDRGQVDAINKGLRIATGEVLAYLNSDDLYLPGALLAVGRRFANQPESAWLTGRCRVVDQDNREIRKGLTHYKNTWLRVANYQTLQITNFVSQMATFWRREAYQRVGELNESLHYVMDWDYWM
;
A
#
# COMPACT_ATOMS: atom_id res chain seq x y z
N MET A 1 -8.68 -26.94 11.27
CA MET A 1 -9.48 -25.77 10.88
C MET A 1 -8.66 -24.97 9.89
N SER A 2 -9.16 -24.73 8.68
CA SER A 2 -8.45 -23.86 7.72
C SER A 2 -8.38 -22.46 8.32
N ALA A 3 -7.18 -21.87 8.37
CA ALA A 3 -7.02 -20.51 8.85
C ALA A 3 -7.91 -19.59 7.99
N ARG A 4 -8.79 -18.80 8.62
CA ARG A 4 -9.59 -17.80 7.93
C ARG A 4 -8.63 -16.70 7.44
N TRP A 5 -8.61 -16.47 6.14
CA TRP A 5 -7.87 -15.35 5.56
C TRP A 5 -8.57 -14.03 5.91
N PRO A 6 -7.90 -13.06 6.53
CA PRO A 6 -8.50 -11.75 6.76
C PRO A 6 -8.72 -11.03 5.42
N ARG A 7 -9.82 -10.30 5.28
CA ARG A 7 -10.01 -9.43 4.12
C ARG A 7 -8.96 -8.34 4.09
N ILE A 8 -8.24 -8.20 2.97
CA ILE A 8 -7.23 -7.16 2.76
C ILE A 8 -7.79 -6.12 1.80
N THR A 9 -7.75 -4.84 2.17
CA THR A 9 -7.99 -3.72 1.26
C THR A 9 -6.66 -3.07 0.88
N ILE A 10 -6.44 -2.92 -0.42
CA ILE A 10 -5.36 -2.10 -0.97
C ILE A 10 -5.98 -0.85 -1.58
N VAL A 11 -5.47 0.33 -1.21
CA VAL A 11 -5.83 1.61 -1.81
C VAL A 11 -4.67 2.09 -2.68
N THR A 12 -4.91 2.44 -3.94
CA THR A 12 -3.92 3.06 -4.81
C THR A 12 -4.35 4.47 -5.17
N PRO A 13 -3.66 5.51 -4.67
CA PRO A 13 -3.83 6.87 -5.15
C PRO A 13 -3.20 7.03 -6.51
N SER A 14 -3.84 7.76 -7.42
CA SER A 14 -3.34 7.98 -8.79
C SER A 14 -3.63 9.39 -9.27
N TYR A 15 -2.66 10.01 -9.93
CA TYR A 15 -2.84 11.25 -10.68
C TYR A 15 -1.83 11.32 -11.82
N ASN A 16 -2.33 11.28 -13.07
CA ASN A 16 -1.50 11.26 -14.29
C ASN A 16 -0.44 10.14 -14.28
N GLN A 17 -0.88 8.91 -14.04
CA GLN A 17 -0.04 7.71 -13.92
C GLN A 17 -0.35 6.65 -14.98
N GLY A 18 -0.91 7.04 -16.10
CA GLY A 18 -1.31 6.10 -17.16
C GLY A 18 -0.19 5.19 -17.69
N ALA A 19 1.07 5.65 -17.59
CA ALA A 19 2.23 4.84 -17.98
C ALA A 19 2.57 3.70 -16.99
N PHE A 20 2.15 3.80 -15.72
CA PHE A 20 2.60 2.89 -14.64
C PHE A 20 1.44 2.11 -14.00
N ILE A 21 0.27 2.74 -13.84
CA ILE A 21 -0.84 2.20 -13.05
C ILE A 21 -1.28 0.80 -13.49
N GLY A 22 -1.19 0.48 -14.77
CA GLY A 22 -1.53 -0.85 -15.29
C GLY A 22 -0.65 -1.95 -14.68
N GLN A 23 0.66 -1.72 -14.57
CA GLN A 23 1.58 -2.67 -13.95
C GLN A 23 1.30 -2.82 -12.45
N THR A 24 1.03 -1.72 -11.76
CA THR A 24 0.64 -1.73 -10.34
C THR A 24 -0.61 -2.57 -10.14
N ILE A 25 -1.67 -2.33 -10.91
CA ILE A 25 -2.93 -3.07 -10.83
C ILE A 25 -2.70 -4.57 -11.04
N GLU A 26 -2.01 -4.95 -12.11
CA GLU A 26 -1.72 -6.36 -12.38
C GLU A 26 -0.89 -7.00 -11.25
N SER A 27 0.06 -6.28 -10.64
CA SER A 27 0.86 -6.80 -9.53
C SER A 27 0.02 -7.12 -8.29
N VAL A 28 -1.06 -6.37 -8.07
CA VAL A 28 -2.02 -6.59 -6.97
C VAL A 28 -2.97 -7.73 -7.30
N LEU A 29 -3.59 -7.71 -8.47
CA LEU A 29 -4.56 -8.73 -8.87
C LEU A 29 -3.93 -10.12 -9.06
N ALA A 30 -2.69 -10.17 -9.55
CA ALA A 30 -1.93 -11.41 -9.73
C ALA A 30 -1.53 -12.10 -8.41
N GLN A 31 -1.73 -11.45 -7.24
CA GLN A 31 -1.47 -12.10 -5.94
C GLN A 31 -2.39 -13.29 -5.68
N GLY A 32 -3.55 -13.38 -6.33
CA GLY A 32 -4.51 -14.46 -6.12
C GLY A 32 -4.97 -14.57 -4.65
N TYR A 33 -5.01 -13.44 -3.93
CA TYR A 33 -5.42 -13.43 -2.53
C TYR A 33 -6.93 -13.69 -2.42
N PRO A 34 -7.39 -14.62 -1.55
CA PRO A 34 -8.77 -15.12 -1.56
C PRO A 34 -9.83 -14.06 -1.26
N ASP A 35 -9.53 -13.08 -0.40
CA ASP A 35 -10.46 -12.02 0.02
C ASP A 35 -9.79 -10.65 -0.11
N LEU A 36 -9.54 -10.25 -1.36
CA LEU A 36 -8.94 -8.98 -1.74
C LEU A 36 -10.02 -7.96 -2.10
N GLU A 37 -9.95 -6.79 -1.49
CA GLU A 37 -10.63 -5.58 -1.93
C GLU A 37 -9.57 -4.63 -2.49
N TYR A 38 -9.74 -4.20 -3.74
CA TYR A 38 -8.79 -3.29 -4.37
C TYR A 38 -9.50 -2.03 -4.85
N ILE A 39 -9.02 -0.87 -4.38
CA ILE A 39 -9.63 0.44 -4.61
C ILE A 39 -8.57 1.36 -5.23
N VAL A 40 -8.88 1.98 -6.37
CA VAL A 40 -8.05 3.02 -6.99
C VAL A 40 -8.77 4.36 -6.88
N MET A 41 -8.09 5.35 -6.30
CA MET A 41 -8.57 6.73 -6.17
C MET A 41 -7.78 7.61 -7.14
N ASP A 42 -8.41 7.96 -8.26
CA ASP A 42 -7.82 8.82 -9.29
C ASP A 42 -8.22 10.28 -9.06
N GLY A 43 -7.24 11.17 -9.02
CA GLY A 43 -7.37 12.60 -8.74
C GLY A 43 -7.89 13.43 -9.94
N ALA A 44 -8.77 12.86 -10.78
CA ALA A 44 -9.24 13.43 -12.04
C ALA A 44 -8.08 13.64 -13.04
N SER A 45 -7.37 12.58 -13.34
CA SER A 45 -6.27 12.56 -14.31
C SER A 45 -6.68 13.08 -15.68
N THR A 46 -5.72 13.74 -16.35
CA THR A 46 -5.90 14.34 -17.67
C THR A 46 -5.11 13.62 -18.78
N ASP A 47 -4.30 12.63 -18.38
CA ASP A 47 -3.62 11.71 -19.30
C ASP A 47 -4.48 10.47 -19.58
N ASN A 48 -3.91 9.39 -20.10
CA ASN A 48 -4.62 8.15 -20.39
C ASN A 48 -4.89 7.26 -19.16
N THR A 49 -4.70 7.74 -17.93
CA THR A 49 -4.92 6.95 -16.69
C THR A 49 -6.34 6.37 -16.65
N VAL A 50 -7.36 7.19 -16.92
CA VAL A 50 -8.76 6.75 -16.87
C VAL A 50 -9.07 5.70 -17.94
N GLU A 51 -8.47 5.79 -19.14
CA GLU A 51 -8.60 4.77 -20.18
C GLU A 51 -8.00 3.43 -19.74
N VAL A 52 -6.87 3.47 -19.03
CA VAL A 52 -6.27 2.27 -18.43
C VAL A 52 -7.20 1.69 -17.36
N LEU A 53 -7.74 2.50 -16.44
CA LEU A 53 -8.63 2.06 -15.37
C LEU A 53 -9.89 1.36 -15.89
N ARG A 54 -10.50 1.87 -16.98
CA ARG A 54 -11.66 1.24 -17.63
C ARG A 54 -11.42 -0.21 -18.08
N GLN A 55 -10.20 -0.59 -18.38
CA GLN A 55 -9.85 -1.98 -18.74
C GLN A 55 -10.00 -2.95 -17.56
N TYR A 56 -10.11 -2.42 -16.35
CA TYR A 56 -10.26 -3.19 -15.10
C TYR A 56 -11.66 -3.10 -14.50
N ASP A 57 -12.65 -2.59 -15.24
CA ASP A 57 -14.04 -2.55 -14.79
C ASP A 57 -14.51 -3.94 -14.35
N GLY A 58 -15.12 -4.00 -13.15
CA GLY A 58 -15.59 -5.24 -12.53
C GLY A 58 -14.50 -6.10 -11.88
N ARG A 59 -13.21 -5.75 -12.01
CA ARG A 59 -12.10 -6.45 -11.34
C ARG A 59 -11.61 -5.75 -10.08
N LEU A 60 -11.83 -4.44 -9.98
CA LEU A 60 -11.54 -3.59 -8.84
C LEU A 60 -12.56 -2.45 -8.78
N THR A 61 -12.55 -1.70 -7.68
CA THR A 61 -13.31 -0.45 -7.57
C THR A 61 -12.38 0.71 -7.92
N TRP A 62 -12.79 1.60 -8.82
CA TRP A 62 -12.06 2.84 -9.05
C TRP A 62 -13.01 4.04 -9.08
N ILE A 63 -12.52 5.18 -8.59
CA ILE A 63 -13.22 6.44 -8.53
C ILE A 63 -12.27 7.51 -9.06
N SER A 64 -12.73 8.30 -10.07
CA SER A 64 -11.99 9.43 -10.59
C SER A 64 -12.72 10.71 -10.23
N GLU A 65 -12.13 11.49 -9.34
CA GLU A 65 -12.66 12.78 -8.88
C GLU A 65 -11.51 13.67 -8.40
N ARG A 66 -11.69 14.97 -8.41
CA ARG A 66 -10.68 15.90 -7.89
C ARG A 66 -10.39 15.64 -6.43
N ASP A 67 -9.10 15.66 -6.11
CA ASP A 67 -8.60 15.58 -4.75
C ASP A 67 -7.67 16.76 -4.41
N ARG A 68 -7.22 16.80 -3.16
CA ARG A 68 -6.27 17.78 -2.64
C ARG A 68 -4.84 17.27 -2.64
N GLY A 69 -4.59 16.18 -3.34
CA GLY A 69 -3.30 15.49 -3.43
C GLY A 69 -3.34 14.05 -2.91
N GLN A 70 -2.20 13.38 -2.96
CA GLN A 70 -2.06 11.95 -2.68
C GLN A 70 -2.69 11.53 -1.34
N VAL A 71 -2.49 12.31 -0.27
CA VAL A 71 -3.00 11.98 1.07
C VAL A 71 -4.52 11.99 1.11
N ASP A 72 -5.17 12.98 0.48
CA ASP A 72 -6.63 13.05 0.38
C ASP A 72 -7.18 11.85 -0.40
N ALA A 73 -6.53 11.47 -1.52
CA ALA A 73 -6.90 10.29 -2.29
C ALA A 73 -6.79 9.00 -1.44
N ILE A 74 -5.70 8.82 -0.69
CA ILE A 74 -5.52 7.69 0.23
C ILE A 74 -6.63 7.68 1.28
N ASN A 75 -6.87 8.80 1.97
CA ASN A 75 -7.89 8.91 3.01
C ASN A 75 -9.29 8.62 2.47
N LYS A 76 -9.64 9.12 1.28
CA LYS A 76 -10.92 8.80 0.60
C LYS A 76 -11.06 7.29 0.39
N GLY A 77 -10.03 6.63 -0.12
CA GLY A 77 -10.03 5.19 -0.32
C GLY A 77 -10.15 4.41 0.99
N LEU A 78 -9.43 4.82 2.04
CA LEU A 78 -9.49 4.19 3.37
C LEU A 78 -10.86 4.33 4.05
N ARG A 79 -11.59 5.45 3.82
CA ARG A 79 -12.95 5.64 4.36
C ARG A 79 -13.95 4.62 3.80
N ILE A 80 -13.83 4.26 2.53
CA ILE A 80 -14.74 3.30 1.88
C ILE A 80 -14.24 1.85 1.95
N ALA A 81 -12.98 1.65 2.36
CA ALA A 81 -12.39 0.34 2.54
C ALA A 81 -13.18 -0.51 3.55
N THR A 82 -13.32 -1.81 3.30
CA THR A 82 -14.04 -2.75 4.19
C THR A 82 -13.17 -3.85 4.79
N GLY A 83 -11.91 -3.98 4.35
CA GLY A 83 -10.97 -5.02 4.80
C GLY A 83 -10.62 -4.95 6.29
N GLU A 84 -10.29 -6.08 6.87
CA GLU A 84 -9.77 -6.22 8.24
C GLU A 84 -8.31 -5.73 8.30
N VAL A 85 -7.59 -5.83 7.18
CA VAL A 85 -6.23 -5.35 6.99
C VAL A 85 -6.23 -4.31 5.89
N LEU A 86 -5.56 -3.20 6.12
CA LEU A 86 -5.50 -2.05 5.23
C LEU A 86 -4.07 -1.80 4.80
N ALA A 87 -3.88 -1.33 3.59
CA ALA A 87 -2.63 -0.79 3.08
C ALA A 87 -2.90 0.18 1.93
N TYR A 88 -1.93 1.03 1.60
CA TYR A 88 -1.94 1.72 0.32
C TYR A 88 -0.68 1.39 -0.47
N LEU A 89 -0.79 1.43 -1.79
CA LEU A 89 0.28 1.17 -2.74
C LEU A 89 0.25 2.28 -3.78
N ASN A 90 1.36 2.98 -3.96
CA ASN A 90 1.43 4.03 -4.98
C ASN A 90 1.28 3.44 -6.39
N SER A 91 0.82 4.25 -7.33
CA SER A 91 0.51 3.83 -8.69
C SER A 91 1.72 3.50 -9.59
N ASP A 92 2.94 3.63 -9.04
CA ASP A 92 4.22 3.26 -9.64
C ASP A 92 4.99 2.20 -8.83
N ASP A 93 4.39 1.65 -7.77
CA ASP A 93 4.93 0.57 -6.94
C ASP A 93 4.31 -0.78 -7.29
N LEU A 94 5.04 -1.87 -7.00
CA LEU A 94 4.62 -3.24 -7.34
C LEU A 94 4.73 -4.19 -6.15
N TYR A 95 3.77 -5.11 -6.01
CA TYR A 95 3.92 -6.26 -5.12
C TYR A 95 4.68 -7.41 -5.80
N LEU A 96 5.64 -7.98 -5.11
CA LEU A 96 6.27 -9.23 -5.53
C LEU A 96 5.29 -10.41 -5.36
N PRO A 97 5.40 -11.47 -6.19
CA PRO A 97 4.54 -12.64 -6.10
C PRO A 97 4.48 -13.22 -4.67
N GLY A 98 3.26 -13.50 -4.18
CA GLY A 98 3.02 -14.09 -2.87
C GLY A 98 3.06 -13.11 -1.69
N ALA A 99 3.25 -11.79 -1.92
CA ALA A 99 3.30 -10.79 -0.87
C ALA A 99 2.02 -10.78 -0.03
N LEU A 100 0.84 -10.68 -0.65
CA LEU A 100 -0.43 -10.64 0.08
C LEU A 100 -0.75 -11.95 0.80
N LEU A 101 -0.37 -13.11 0.25
CA LEU A 101 -0.50 -14.40 0.95
C LEU A 101 0.38 -14.45 2.21
N ALA A 102 1.60 -13.92 2.15
CA ALA A 102 2.48 -13.83 3.31
C ALA A 102 1.89 -12.90 4.39
N VAL A 103 1.38 -11.73 3.98
CA VAL A 103 0.71 -10.75 4.85
C VAL A 103 -0.51 -11.38 5.53
N GLY A 104 -1.43 -11.95 4.76
CA GLY A 104 -2.65 -12.55 5.29
C GLY A 104 -2.36 -13.68 6.27
N ARG A 105 -1.38 -14.55 5.94
CA ARG A 105 -0.93 -15.62 6.85
C ARG A 105 -0.38 -15.05 8.16
N ARG A 106 0.39 -13.96 8.08
CA ARG A 106 0.97 -13.34 9.27
C ARG A 106 -0.11 -12.79 10.18
N PHE A 107 -1.07 -12.02 9.64
CA PHE A 107 -2.19 -11.49 10.43
C PHE A 107 -3.12 -12.58 10.96
N ALA A 108 -3.36 -13.66 10.21
CA ALA A 108 -4.15 -14.80 10.69
C ALA A 108 -3.49 -15.51 11.89
N ASN A 109 -2.15 -15.62 11.88
CA ASN A 109 -1.39 -16.30 12.94
C ASN A 109 -1.04 -15.39 14.13
N GLN A 110 -1.16 -14.08 13.99
CA GLN A 110 -0.84 -13.09 15.03
C GLN A 110 -1.96 -12.05 15.11
N PRO A 111 -3.09 -12.43 15.73
CA PRO A 111 -4.27 -11.56 15.83
C PRO A 111 -4.00 -10.27 16.62
N GLU A 112 -3.03 -10.27 17.53
CA GLU A 112 -2.63 -9.13 18.35
C GLU A 112 -1.75 -8.10 17.62
N SER A 113 -1.17 -8.46 16.47
CA SER A 113 -0.31 -7.54 15.71
C SER A 113 -1.15 -6.42 15.10
N ALA A 114 -0.90 -5.17 15.50
CA ALA A 114 -1.61 -3.99 15.01
C ALA A 114 -1.19 -3.65 13.56
N TRP A 115 0.10 -3.83 13.23
CA TRP A 115 0.65 -3.58 11.91
C TRP A 115 1.87 -4.46 11.65
N LEU A 116 2.27 -4.57 10.41
CA LEU A 116 3.50 -5.21 9.98
C LEU A 116 4.11 -4.45 8.80
N THR A 117 5.42 -4.52 8.67
CA THR A 117 6.14 -4.05 7.50
C THR A 117 7.07 -5.13 6.96
N GLY A 118 7.20 -5.17 5.66
CA GLY A 118 8.04 -6.11 4.94
C GLY A 118 9.29 -5.47 4.35
N ARG A 119 10.04 -6.27 3.60
CA ARG A 119 11.18 -5.79 2.83
C ARG A 119 10.73 -5.21 1.50
N CYS A 120 11.50 -4.27 0.99
CA CYS A 120 11.33 -3.75 -0.36
C CYS A 120 12.61 -3.89 -1.18
N ARG A 121 12.48 -3.66 -2.49
CA ARG A 121 13.58 -3.43 -3.43
C ARG A 121 13.29 -2.14 -4.18
N VAL A 122 14.33 -1.41 -4.53
CA VAL A 122 14.22 -0.27 -5.44
C VAL A 122 14.61 -0.76 -6.83
N VAL A 123 13.72 -0.60 -7.78
CA VAL A 123 13.92 -1.02 -9.17
C VAL A 123 13.80 0.17 -10.12
N ASP A 124 14.37 0.05 -11.31
CA ASP A 124 14.15 0.98 -12.42
C ASP A 124 12.91 0.57 -13.23
N GLN A 125 12.64 1.32 -14.30
CA GLN A 125 11.51 1.07 -15.21
C GLN A 125 11.57 -0.29 -15.95
N ASP A 126 12.75 -0.93 -15.98
CA ASP A 126 12.96 -2.26 -16.56
C ASP A 126 12.90 -3.36 -15.47
N ASN A 127 12.45 -3.03 -14.25
CA ASN A 127 12.41 -3.92 -13.08
C ASN A 127 13.80 -4.45 -12.65
N ARG A 128 14.89 -3.75 -13.00
CA ARG A 128 16.24 -4.09 -12.54
C ARG A 128 16.50 -3.43 -11.20
N GLU A 129 17.03 -4.19 -10.25
CA GLU A 129 17.32 -3.66 -8.91
C GLU A 129 18.42 -2.62 -8.95
N ILE A 130 18.07 -1.41 -8.48
CA ILE A 130 18.96 -0.27 -8.31
C ILE A 130 19.05 0.10 -6.82
N ARG A 131 19.93 1.04 -6.47
CA ARG A 131 20.10 1.55 -5.07
C ARG A 131 20.24 0.44 -4.02
N LYS A 132 20.91 -0.68 -4.34
CA LYS A 132 21.09 -1.85 -3.46
C LYS A 132 21.60 -1.50 -2.06
N GLY A 133 22.44 -0.47 -1.93
CA GLY A 133 22.90 0.03 -0.62
C GLY A 133 21.76 0.55 0.25
N LEU A 134 20.82 1.32 -0.31
CA LEU A 134 19.64 1.81 0.39
C LEU A 134 18.70 0.66 0.78
N THR A 135 18.46 -0.26 -0.14
CA THR A 135 17.69 -1.47 0.11
C THR A 135 18.30 -2.28 1.27
N HIS A 136 19.62 -2.49 1.25
CA HIS A 136 20.33 -3.20 2.31
C HIS A 136 20.22 -2.47 3.65
N TYR A 137 20.41 -1.16 3.66
CA TYR A 137 20.28 -0.31 4.85
C TYR A 137 18.90 -0.47 5.50
N LYS A 138 17.82 -0.22 4.75
CA LYS A 138 16.44 -0.36 5.25
C LYS A 138 16.16 -1.78 5.76
N ASN A 139 16.49 -2.80 4.97
CA ASN A 139 16.26 -4.19 5.35
C ASN A 139 17.09 -4.66 6.56
N THR A 140 18.22 -4.01 6.85
CA THR A 140 19.03 -4.29 8.05
C THR A 140 18.36 -3.71 9.29
N TRP A 141 17.88 -2.46 9.22
CA TRP A 141 17.15 -1.83 10.31
C TRP A 141 15.86 -2.56 10.69
N LEU A 142 15.18 -3.20 9.73
CA LEU A 142 14.00 -4.03 10.01
C LEU A 142 14.27 -5.20 10.97
N ARG A 143 15.54 -5.65 11.11
CA ARG A 143 15.90 -6.74 12.04
C ARG A 143 15.94 -6.31 13.50
N VAL A 144 16.14 -5.03 13.73
CA VAL A 144 16.25 -4.41 15.07
C VAL A 144 15.16 -3.36 15.26
N ALA A 145 14.10 -3.46 14.46
CA ALA A 145 12.99 -2.51 14.43
C ALA A 145 12.29 -2.44 15.79
N ASN A 146 12.21 -1.23 16.33
CA ASN A 146 11.41 -0.87 17.49
C ASN A 146 11.06 0.61 17.41
N TYR A 147 10.22 1.08 18.32
CA TYR A 147 9.78 2.47 18.35
C TYR A 147 10.94 3.47 18.46
N GLN A 148 11.94 3.18 19.27
CA GLN A 148 13.09 4.07 19.48
C GLN A 148 13.93 4.22 18.20
N THR A 149 14.16 3.12 17.47
CA THR A 149 14.89 3.17 16.19
C THR A 149 14.10 3.91 15.11
N LEU A 150 12.77 3.79 15.12
CA LEU A 150 11.91 4.51 14.19
C LEU A 150 11.95 6.02 14.41
N GLN A 151 12.10 6.49 15.65
CA GLN A 151 12.26 7.91 15.97
C GLN A 151 13.55 8.53 15.40
N ILE A 152 14.58 7.70 15.15
CA ILE A 152 15.87 8.14 14.65
C ILE A 152 15.92 8.13 13.12
N THR A 153 15.32 7.13 12.49
CA THR A 153 15.39 6.94 11.04
C THR A 153 14.16 6.22 10.49
N ASN A 154 13.64 6.72 9.36
CA ASN A 154 12.58 6.05 8.63
C ASN A 154 13.13 4.89 7.79
N PHE A 155 13.19 3.71 8.39
CA PHE A 155 13.56 2.47 7.70
C PHE A 155 12.33 1.72 7.16
N VAL A 156 11.12 2.10 7.53
CA VAL A 156 9.88 1.49 7.07
C VAL A 156 9.70 1.78 5.59
N SER A 157 9.32 0.77 4.84
CA SER A 157 8.99 0.90 3.42
C SER A 157 7.49 0.91 3.29
N GLN A 158 6.96 2.05 2.90
CA GLN A 158 5.52 2.31 2.86
C GLN A 158 4.78 1.24 2.03
N MET A 159 5.24 0.92 0.82
CA MET A 159 4.66 -0.07 -0.07
C MET A 159 4.61 -1.50 0.52
N ALA A 160 5.39 -1.77 1.56
CA ALA A 160 5.43 -3.07 2.23
C ALA A 160 4.80 -3.03 3.63
N THR A 161 3.99 -2.02 3.94
CA THR A 161 3.41 -1.80 5.26
C THR A 161 1.89 -1.98 5.22
N PHE A 162 1.39 -2.77 6.17
CA PHE A 162 -0.01 -3.16 6.32
C PHE A 162 -0.40 -3.00 7.78
N TRP A 163 -1.64 -2.61 8.03
CA TRP A 163 -2.15 -2.40 9.40
C TRP A 163 -3.58 -2.88 9.55
N ARG A 164 -3.99 -3.18 10.77
CA ARG A 164 -5.36 -3.55 11.06
C ARG A 164 -6.28 -2.34 11.02
N ARG A 165 -7.53 -2.59 10.65
CA ARG A 165 -8.59 -1.57 10.70
C ARG A 165 -8.73 -0.95 12.09
N GLU A 166 -8.59 -1.74 13.15
CA GLU A 166 -8.66 -1.25 14.52
C GLU A 166 -7.53 -0.25 14.83
N ALA A 167 -6.35 -0.42 14.25
CA ALA A 167 -5.26 0.56 14.34
C ALA A 167 -5.65 1.86 13.64
N TYR A 168 -6.16 1.77 12.40
CA TYR A 168 -6.68 2.92 11.66
C TYR A 168 -7.77 3.68 12.43
N GLN A 169 -8.72 2.96 13.05
CA GLN A 169 -9.79 3.56 13.85
C GLN A 169 -9.28 4.31 15.09
N ARG A 170 -8.14 3.90 15.65
CA ARG A 170 -7.52 4.56 16.81
C ARG A 170 -6.65 5.74 16.43
N VAL A 171 -5.86 5.60 15.37
CA VAL A 171 -4.91 6.63 14.93
C VAL A 171 -5.62 7.69 14.09
N GLY A 172 -6.62 7.30 13.31
CA GLY A 172 -7.33 8.19 12.39
C GLY A 172 -6.71 8.20 10.99
N GLU A 173 -6.99 9.26 10.26
CA GLU A 173 -6.56 9.48 8.88
C GLU A 173 -5.11 9.98 8.80
N LEU A 174 -4.48 9.78 7.65
CA LEU A 174 -3.19 10.36 7.36
C LEU A 174 -3.30 11.90 7.34
N ASN A 175 -2.27 12.58 7.84
CA ASN A 175 -2.23 14.02 7.95
C ASN A 175 -2.00 14.70 6.58
N GLU A 176 -3.02 15.34 6.03
CA GLU A 176 -2.98 15.97 4.71
C GLU A 176 -2.04 17.19 4.64
N SER A 177 -1.62 17.76 5.77
CA SER A 177 -0.65 18.86 5.79
C SER A 177 0.80 18.40 5.53
N LEU A 178 1.06 17.07 5.56
CA LEU A 178 2.37 16.48 5.39
C LEU A 178 2.53 15.86 4.00
N HIS A 179 3.27 16.51 3.11
CA HIS A 179 3.44 16.04 1.72
C HIS A 179 4.51 14.96 1.54
N TYR A 180 5.58 14.94 2.34
CA TYR A 180 6.75 14.06 2.13
C TYR A 180 7.01 13.08 3.26
N VAL A 181 6.45 13.30 4.45
CA VAL A 181 6.71 12.50 5.64
C VAL A 181 5.43 11.95 6.27
N MET A 182 4.33 11.95 5.52
CA MET A 182 3.01 11.50 5.95
C MET A 182 3.02 10.04 6.41
N ASP A 183 3.83 9.20 5.77
CA ASP A 183 4.01 7.81 6.13
C ASP A 183 4.76 7.66 7.45
N TRP A 184 5.84 8.40 7.63
CA TRP A 184 6.60 8.35 8.87
C TRP A 184 5.80 8.88 10.06
N ASP A 185 5.08 9.99 9.89
CA ASP A 185 4.14 10.52 10.90
C ASP A 185 3.11 9.46 11.30
N TYR A 186 2.59 8.73 10.31
CA TYR A 186 1.56 7.71 10.53
C TYR A 186 2.07 6.46 11.27
N TRP A 187 3.37 6.15 11.15
CA TRP A 187 3.99 5.02 11.87
C TRP A 187 4.38 5.36 13.31
N MET A 188 4.44 6.65 13.69
CA MET A 188 4.86 7.14 15.00
C MET A 188 3.70 7.21 16.00
#